data_9445c34744e912190749ddfe01cda096
#
_entry.id   9445c34744e912190749ddfe01cda096
#
_cell.length_a   1.000
_cell.length_b   1.000
_cell.length_c   1.000
_cell.angle_alpha   90.00
_cell.angle_beta   90.00
_cell.angle_gamma   90.00
#
_symmetry.space_group_name_H-M   'P 1'
#
loop_
_entity.id
_entity.type
_entity.pdbx_description
1 polymer ?
#
loop_
_entity_poly.entity_id
_entity_poly.type
_entity_poly.pdbx_seq_one_letter_code
_entity_poly.pdbx_strand_id
1 'polypeptide(L)' 'VAGAVRAPIVFDNGNDLVVAQVPADLAPTTVQATLEQLEGNLRGSGRSSSTVLVRLRGIQAEGDGLGRPVILGEVSKTLR' A
#
# COMPACT_ATOMS: atom_id res chain seq x y z
N VAL A 1 9.32 9.86 -3.79
CA VAL A 1 8.35 10.90 -3.46
C VAL A 1 8.67 11.45 -2.08
N ALA A 2 8.80 12.77 -1.97
CA ALA A 2 9.07 13.40 -0.69
C ALA A 2 7.93 13.12 0.30
N GLY A 3 8.29 12.77 1.54
CA GLY A 3 7.33 12.47 2.59
C GLY A 3 6.85 11.03 2.64
N ALA A 4 7.21 10.21 1.65
CA ALA A 4 6.86 8.79 1.67
C ALA A 4 7.73 8.03 2.67
N VAL A 5 7.15 6.99 3.29
CA VAL A 5 7.90 6.06 4.13
C VAL A 5 8.03 4.71 3.43
N ARG A 6 8.95 3.88 3.91
CA ARG A 6 9.11 2.54 3.38
C ARG A 6 7.88 1.71 3.75
N ALA A 7 7.27 1.08 2.74
CA ALA A 7 6.09 0.25 2.91
C ALA A 7 6.32 -1.10 2.23
N PRO A 8 6.80 -2.11 2.95
CA PRO A 8 7.02 -3.43 2.37
C PRO A 8 5.73 -4.02 1.81
N ILE A 9 5.83 -4.67 0.66
CA ILE A 9 4.71 -5.40 0.08
C ILE A 9 4.51 -6.68 0.89
N VAL A 10 3.32 -6.87 1.43
CA VAL A 10 2.99 -8.05 2.24
C VAL A 10 2.08 -9.02 1.48
N PHE A 11 1.46 -8.56 0.40
CA PHE A 11 0.62 -9.40 -0.44
C PHE A 11 0.58 -8.83 -1.85
N ASP A 12 0.70 -9.69 -2.85
CA ASP A 12 0.56 -9.35 -4.27
C ASP A 12 0.01 -10.58 -4.96
N ASN A 13 -1.22 -10.47 -5.49
CA ASN A 13 -1.83 -11.59 -6.19
C ASN A 13 -1.29 -11.79 -7.61
N GLY A 14 -0.32 -10.98 -8.01
CA GLY A 14 0.29 -11.07 -9.34
C GLY A 14 -0.57 -10.49 -10.46
N ASN A 15 -1.69 -9.88 -10.15
CA ASN A 15 -2.63 -9.38 -11.15
C ASN A 15 -3.17 -7.99 -10.79
N ASP A 16 -4.16 -7.89 -9.91
CA ASP A 16 -4.90 -6.64 -9.72
C ASP A 16 -4.90 -6.10 -8.29
N LEU A 17 -4.21 -6.76 -7.37
CA LEU A 17 -4.18 -6.32 -5.98
C LEU A 17 -2.78 -6.40 -5.40
N VAL A 18 -2.31 -5.29 -4.85
CA VAL A 18 -1.05 -5.20 -4.11
C VAL A 18 -1.35 -4.58 -2.76
N VAL A 19 -0.87 -5.19 -1.68
CA VAL A 19 -1.03 -4.67 -0.32
C VAL A 19 0.33 -4.42 0.30
N ALA A 20 0.57 -3.20 0.74
CA ALA A 20 1.77 -2.82 1.50
C ALA A 20 1.38 -2.52 2.94
N GLN A 21 2.33 -2.60 3.86
CA GLN A 21 2.05 -2.47 5.28
C GLN A 21 2.99 -1.47 5.95
N VAL A 22 2.41 -0.63 6.82
CA VAL A 22 3.12 0.39 7.59
C VAL A 22 2.53 0.45 9.00
N PRO A 23 3.17 1.14 9.96
CA PRO A 23 2.51 1.46 11.23
C PRO A 23 1.24 2.29 11.01
N ALA A 24 0.22 2.09 11.83
CA ALA A 24 -1.09 2.73 11.63
C ALA A 24 -1.13 4.21 12.02
N ASP A 25 -0.10 4.73 12.67
CA ASP A 25 -0.05 6.09 13.20
C ASP A 25 0.47 7.13 12.22
N LEU A 26 0.57 6.79 10.94
CA LEU A 26 1.04 7.73 9.92
C LEU A 26 0.05 8.88 9.71
N ALA A 27 0.58 10.10 9.51
CA ALA A 27 -0.23 11.24 9.14
C ALA A 27 -0.88 11.03 7.75
N PRO A 28 -2.07 11.60 7.48
CA PRO A 28 -2.72 11.45 6.18
C PRO A 28 -1.85 11.89 5.00
N THR A 29 -1.04 12.94 5.16
CA THR A 29 -0.13 13.39 4.11
C THR A 29 0.95 12.36 3.82
N THR A 30 1.45 11.66 4.86
CA THR A 30 2.43 10.59 4.71
C THR A 30 1.80 9.38 4.03
N VAL A 31 0.56 9.04 4.37
CA VAL A 31 -0.18 7.95 3.70
C VAL A 31 -0.29 8.25 2.21
N GLN A 32 -0.69 9.46 1.84
CA GLN A 32 -0.85 9.85 0.44
C GLN A 32 0.47 9.77 -0.32
N ALA A 33 1.55 10.31 0.25
CA ALA A 33 2.87 10.28 -0.37
C ALA A 33 3.37 8.84 -0.55
N THR A 34 3.11 7.97 0.43
CA THR A 34 3.50 6.57 0.37
C THR A 34 2.73 5.82 -0.73
N LEU A 35 1.43 6.07 -0.86
CA LEU A 35 0.63 5.49 -1.93
C LEU A 35 1.13 5.95 -3.30
N GLU A 36 1.48 7.21 -3.46
CA GLU A 36 2.04 7.72 -4.72
C GLU A 36 3.37 7.05 -5.04
N GLN A 37 4.21 6.82 -4.04
CA GLN A 37 5.48 6.12 -4.22
C GLN A 37 5.26 4.68 -4.68
N LEU A 38 4.34 3.97 -4.04
CA LEU A 38 4.01 2.59 -4.41
C LEU A 38 3.44 2.51 -5.82
N GLU A 39 2.54 3.42 -6.16
CA GLU A 39 1.98 3.50 -7.51
C GLU A 39 3.08 3.73 -8.55
N GLY A 40 3.99 4.66 -8.27
CA GLY A 40 5.09 4.98 -9.19
C GLY A 40 6.06 3.83 -9.41
N ASN A 41 6.20 2.94 -8.41
CA ASN A 41 7.11 1.79 -8.49
C ASN A 41 6.45 0.55 -9.09
N LEU A 42 5.14 0.57 -9.30
CA LEU A 42 4.41 -0.59 -9.82
C LEU A 42 4.73 -0.83 -11.28
N ARG A 43 4.99 -2.09 -11.63
CA ARG A 43 5.28 -2.51 -13.00
C ARG A 43 4.14 -3.37 -13.53
N GLY A 44 3.84 -3.20 -14.82
CA GLY A 44 2.77 -3.96 -15.47
C GLY A 44 3.19 -5.33 -15.99
N SER A 45 4.48 -5.62 -16.02
CA SER A 45 5.00 -6.87 -16.57
C SER A 45 4.48 -8.07 -15.79
N GLY A 46 3.94 -9.06 -16.50
CA GLY A 46 3.42 -10.28 -15.90
C GLY A 46 2.01 -10.17 -15.37
N ARG A 47 1.37 -9.00 -15.48
CA ARG A 47 0.00 -8.80 -15.01
C ARG A 47 -0.98 -8.86 -16.17
N SER A 48 -2.09 -9.59 -15.98
CA SER A 48 -3.14 -9.68 -17.00
C SER A 48 -4.18 -8.56 -16.88
N SER A 49 -4.31 -7.96 -15.71
CA SER A 49 -5.24 -6.85 -15.49
C SER A 49 -4.66 -5.53 -16.01
N SER A 50 -5.51 -4.67 -16.56
CA SER A 50 -5.10 -3.32 -16.98
C SER A 50 -5.11 -2.32 -15.82
N THR A 51 -5.73 -2.66 -14.70
CA THR A 51 -5.82 -1.79 -13.52
C THR A 51 -5.41 -2.59 -12.28
N VAL A 52 -4.59 -1.99 -11.42
CA VAL A 52 -4.13 -2.60 -10.18
C VAL A 52 -4.55 -1.71 -9.02
N LEU A 53 -5.16 -2.30 -8.00
CA LEU A 53 -5.47 -1.63 -6.75
C LEU A 53 -4.27 -1.78 -5.81
N VAL A 54 -3.75 -0.65 -5.33
CA VAL A 54 -2.69 -0.61 -4.33
C VAL A 54 -3.33 -0.20 -3.01
N ARG A 55 -3.25 -1.07 -2.01
CA ARG A 55 -3.83 -0.83 -0.68
C ARG A 55 -2.72 -0.67 0.33
N LEU A 56 -2.81 0.38 1.14
CA LEU A 56 -1.87 0.60 2.24
C LEU A 56 -2.55 0.19 3.54
N ARG A 57 -2.00 -0.86 4.16
CA ARG A 57 -2.52 -1.41 5.41
C ARG A 57 -1.64 -0.95 6.58
N GLY A 58 -2.27 -0.43 7.62
CA GLY A 58 -1.58 -0.12 8.86
C GLY A 58 -1.79 -1.22 9.88
N ILE A 59 -0.80 -1.41 10.75
CA ILE A 59 -0.94 -2.29 11.92
C ILE A 59 -1.03 -1.42 13.15
N GLN A 60 -2.16 -1.48 13.83
CA GLN A 60 -2.40 -0.76 15.07
C GLN A 60 -2.08 -1.67 16.24
N ALA A 61 -1.19 -1.21 17.14
CA ALA A 61 -0.81 -1.98 18.30
C ALA A 61 -1.99 -2.11 19.27
N GLU A 62 -2.20 -3.34 19.76
CA GLU A 62 -3.15 -3.62 20.81
C GLU A 62 -2.41 -3.79 22.14
N GLY A 63 -3.09 -3.61 23.27
CA GLY A 63 -2.45 -3.62 24.57
C GLY A 63 -1.83 -4.94 25.00
N ASP A 64 -2.19 -6.02 24.34
CA ASP A 64 -1.66 -7.37 24.63
C ASP A 64 -0.54 -7.80 23.67
N GLY A 65 -0.02 -6.86 22.90
CA GLY A 65 1.04 -7.13 21.94
C GLY A 65 0.58 -7.61 20.58
N LEU A 66 -0.72 -7.77 20.38
CA LEU A 66 -1.27 -8.15 19.09
C LEU A 66 -1.43 -6.91 18.19
N GLY A 67 -1.26 -7.10 16.88
CA GLY A 67 -1.50 -6.06 15.91
C GLY A 67 -2.87 -6.20 15.26
N ARG A 68 -3.56 -5.08 15.06
CA ARG A 68 -4.84 -5.04 14.37
C ARG A 68 -4.67 -4.36 13.03
N PRO A 69 -5.01 -5.03 11.90
CA PRO A 69 -4.91 -4.39 10.60
C PRO A 69 -6.02 -3.37 10.39
N VAL A 70 -5.64 -2.21 9.83
CA VAL A 70 -6.59 -1.17 9.40
C VAL A 70 -6.18 -0.69 8.01
N ILE A 71 -7.15 -0.32 7.19
CA ILE A 71 -6.86 0.19 5.86
C ILE A 71 -6.66 1.70 5.96
N LEU A 72 -5.45 2.17 5.62
CA LEU A 72 -5.11 3.59 5.69
C LEU A 72 -5.45 4.32 4.39
N GLY A 73 -5.40 3.65 3.26
CA GLY A 73 -5.71 4.26 1.98
C GLY A 73 -5.55 3.27 0.84
N GLU A 74 -6.06 3.67 -0.33
CA GLU A 74 -6.00 2.86 -1.54
C GLU A 74 -5.85 3.77 -2.74
N VAL A 75 -5.19 3.26 -3.79
CA VAL A 75 -5.09 3.95 -5.06
C VAL A 75 -5.17 2.90 -6.18
N SER A 76 -5.84 3.25 -7.27
CA SER A 76 -5.89 2.40 -8.47
C SER A 76 -4.93 2.96 -9.50
N LYS A 77 -4.11 2.10 -10.09
CA LYS A 77 -3.21 2.46 -11.17
C LYS A 77 -3.63 1.76 -12.45
N THR A 78 -3.81 2.55 -13.51
CA THR A 78 -4.05 2.02 -14.86
C THR A 78 -2.70 1.77 -15.51
N LEU A 79 -2.49 0.52 -15.97
CA LEU A 79 -1.22 0.10 -16.56
C LEU A 79 -1.20 0.18 -18.10
N ARG A 80 -2.38 0.40 -18.69
CA ARG A 80 -2.53 0.44 -20.16
C ARG A 80 -3.46 1.56 -20.58
#